data_848ef3b8d71800870af6321350bb344a
#
_entry.id   848ef3b8d71800870af6321350bb344a
#
_cell.length_a   1.000
_cell.length_b   1.000
_cell.length_c   1.000
_cell.angle_alpha   90.00
_cell.angle_beta   90.00
_cell.angle_gamma   90.00
#
_symmetry.space_group_name_H-M   'P 1'
#
loop_
_entity.id
_entity.type
_entity.pdbx_description
1 polymer ?
#
loop_
_entity_poly.entity_id
_entity_poly.type
_entity_poly.pdbx_seq_one_letter_code
_entity_poly.pdbx_strand_id
1 'polypeptide(L)'
;KSNSFDMTLAVTPLMRIKSAVQRWRRKRTDPMPLCVTVCPASLDEEGMHWLRQLTQMQDLALLCYAEGLKLREVAEFHPNVLEYKPRYALPMPTGKPPLFSRAAMLSAARDRVLSSTHYIWMAPDCVRYPLYTGMALPWKRLCGEKIVLASVRNRLDLSMVVVPDKQIKPLMSAIGEQLRALLAAGTIPETEEALWAGIVKEHPDWFEFRALPVEKQLFTFLL
;
A
#
# COMPACT_ATOMS: atom_id res chain seq x y z
N LYS A 1 39.18 12.68 35.01
CA LYS A 1 37.71 12.63 34.77
C LYS A 1 37.53 12.34 33.29
N SER A 2 37.33 11.07 32.95
CA SER A 2 37.09 10.57 31.59
C SER A 2 35.62 10.61 31.34
N ASN A 3 35.17 11.49 30.40
CA ASN A 3 33.83 11.45 29.86
C ASN A 3 33.74 10.28 28.85
N SER A 4 33.13 9.18 29.26
CA SER A 4 32.69 8.16 28.32
C SER A 4 31.45 8.67 27.60
N PHE A 5 31.60 9.00 26.32
CA PHE A 5 30.47 9.23 25.42
C PHE A 5 29.80 7.87 25.18
N ASP A 6 28.64 7.70 25.77
CA ASP A 6 27.77 6.59 25.54
C ASP A 6 27.11 6.78 24.14
N MET A 7 27.75 6.21 23.10
CA MET A 7 27.21 6.13 21.76
C MET A 7 26.12 5.06 21.74
N THR A 8 24.96 5.36 22.24
CA THR A 8 23.75 4.58 21.96
C THR A 8 23.43 4.78 20.48
N LEU A 9 23.91 3.84 19.65
CA LEU A 9 23.59 3.78 18.23
C LEU A 9 22.07 3.84 18.05
N ALA A 10 21.56 4.99 17.67
CA ALA A 10 20.17 5.15 17.27
C ALA A 10 19.94 4.24 16.05
N VAL A 11 19.37 3.07 16.31
CA VAL A 11 18.99 2.11 15.27
C VAL A 11 18.05 2.82 14.32
N THR A 12 18.53 3.10 13.09
CA THR A 12 17.75 3.82 12.09
C THR A 12 16.45 3.06 11.80
N PRO A 13 15.33 3.74 11.51
CA PRO A 13 14.06 3.10 11.17
C PRO A 13 14.19 2.00 10.10
N LEU A 14 15.10 2.18 9.15
CA LEU A 14 15.41 1.18 8.11
C LEU A 14 15.99 -0.13 8.68
N MET A 15 16.82 -0.08 9.72
CA MET A 15 17.35 -1.28 10.38
C MET A 15 16.25 -2.01 11.15
N ARG A 16 15.29 -1.27 11.74
CA ARG A 16 14.14 -1.88 12.45
C ARG A 16 13.22 -2.63 11.49
N ILE A 17 12.92 -2.06 10.31
CA ILE A 17 12.09 -2.72 9.29
C ILE A 17 12.78 -3.97 8.78
N LYS A 18 14.07 -3.90 8.40
CA LYS A 18 14.83 -5.08 7.96
C LYS A 18 14.85 -6.17 9.02
N SER A 19 15.03 -5.83 10.29
CA SER A 19 15.07 -6.80 11.38
C SER A 19 13.69 -7.39 11.72
N ALA A 20 12.61 -6.64 11.59
CA ALA A 20 11.24 -7.14 11.78
C ALA A 20 10.83 -8.09 10.65
N VAL A 21 11.09 -7.71 9.40
CA VAL A 21 10.84 -8.54 8.22
C VAL A 21 11.72 -9.79 8.22
N GLN A 22 13.00 -9.68 8.64
CA GLN A 22 13.89 -10.84 8.75
C GLN A 22 13.49 -11.78 9.89
N ARG A 23 13.03 -11.27 11.04
CA ARG A 23 12.49 -12.09 12.13
C ARG A 23 11.21 -12.81 11.71
N TRP A 24 10.36 -12.14 10.96
CA TRP A 24 9.15 -12.68 10.45
C TRP A 24 9.41 -13.78 9.39
N ARG A 25 10.38 -13.62 8.47
CA ARG A 25 10.81 -14.63 7.50
C ARG A 25 11.34 -15.91 8.14
N ARG A 26 12.03 -15.82 9.29
CA ARG A 26 12.58 -16.99 9.97
C ARG A 26 11.52 -17.90 10.60
N LYS A 27 10.27 -17.41 10.72
CA LYS A 27 9.19 -18.15 11.38
C LYS A 27 8.22 -18.83 10.42
N ARG A 28 8.29 -18.56 9.10
CA ARG A 28 7.34 -19.13 8.12
C ARG A 28 8.07 -19.57 6.85
N THR A 29 7.69 -20.75 6.38
CA THR A 29 8.17 -21.34 5.12
C THR A 29 7.48 -20.76 3.89
N ASP A 30 6.28 -20.18 4.03
CA ASP A 30 5.53 -19.58 2.93
C ASP A 30 5.68 -18.06 2.92
N PRO A 31 6.04 -17.45 1.77
CA PRO A 31 6.09 -16.00 1.65
C PRO A 31 4.69 -15.41 1.78
N MET A 32 4.51 -14.47 2.72
CA MET A 32 3.25 -13.75 2.90
C MET A 32 3.19 -12.50 2.03
N PRO A 33 1.98 -12.08 1.63
CA PRO A 33 1.81 -10.81 0.97
C PRO A 33 2.15 -9.66 1.93
N LEU A 34 2.69 -8.58 1.35
CA LEU A 34 2.95 -7.33 2.08
C LEU A 34 1.79 -6.37 1.86
N CYS A 35 1.10 -6.02 2.92
CA CYS A 35 0.15 -4.92 2.89
C CYS A 35 0.87 -3.58 2.99
N VAL A 36 0.45 -2.63 2.19
CA VAL A 36 0.94 -1.25 2.17
C VAL A 36 -0.24 -0.32 2.35
N THR A 37 -0.12 0.60 3.29
CA THR A 37 -1.14 1.63 3.54
C THR A 37 -0.49 2.99 3.74
N VAL A 38 -1.31 4.04 3.74
CA VAL A 38 -0.89 5.40 4.06
C VAL A 38 -1.67 5.92 5.27
N CYS A 39 -1.02 6.73 6.09
CA CYS A 39 -1.65 7.51 7.15
C CYS A 39 -1.46 8.99 6.82
N PRO A 40 -2.40 9.61 6.11
CA PRO A 40 -2.34 11.02 5.76
C PRO A 40 -2.45 11.88 7.01
N ALA A 41 -1.94 13.12 6.94
CA ALA A 41 -2.01 14.07 8.05
C ALA A 41 -3.47 14.37 8.49
N SER A 42 -4.40 14.27 7.55
CA SER A 42 -5.84 14.48 7.75
C SER A 42 -6.59 13.27 8.32
N LEU A 43 -5.91 12.13 8.57
CA LEU A 43 -6.58 10.95 9.10
C LEU A 43 -7.12 11.24 10.52
N ASP A 44 -8.42 11.08 10.69
CA ASP A 44 -9.12 11.30 11.95
C ASP A 44 -8.90 10.18 12.98
N GLU A 45 -9.49 10.32 14.16
CA GLU A 45 -9.37 9.33 15.23
C GLU A 45 -9.99 7.99 14.86
N GLU A 46 -11.09 7.98 14.10
CA GLU A 46 -11.72 6.75 13.63
C GLU A 46 -10.79 6.00 12.68
N GLY A 47 -10.19 6.70 11.71
CA GLY A 47 -9.20 6.13 10.81
C GLY A 47 -7.96 5.62 11.54
N MET A 48 -7.50 6.32 12.58
CA MET A 48 -6.40 5.86 13.44
C MET A 48 -6.77 4.60 14.23
N HIS A 49 -8.01 4.51 14.71
CA HIS A 49 -8.51 3.31 15.37
C HIS A 49 -8.49 2.10 14.40
N TRP A 50 -8.96 2.27 13.19
CA TRP A 50 -8.93 1.24 12.14
C TRP A 50 -7.50 0.83 11.78
N LEU A 51 -6.58 1.78 11.66
CA LEU A 51 -5.18 1.49 11.41
C LEU A 51 -4.56 0.66 12.55
N ARG A 52 -4.88 0.96 13.81
CA ARG A 52 -4.44 0.14 14.95
C ARG A 52 -4.97 -1.29 14.86
N GLN A 53 -6.24 -1.48 14.51
CA GLN A 53 -6.80 -2.83 14.34
C GLN A 53 -6.08 -3.60 13.21
N LEU A 54 -5.80 -2.95 12.09
CA LEU A 54 -5.07 -3.53 10.98
C LEU A 54 -3.68 -4.02 11.41
N THR A 55 -2.99 -3.28 12.28
CA THR A 55 -1.65 -3.67 12.79
C THR A 55 -1.67 -4.87 13.73
N GLN A 56 -2.81 -5.19 14.31
CA GLN A 56 -2.99 -6.33 15.23
C GLN A 56 -3.27 -7.65 14.51
N MET A 57 -3.46 -7.62 13.20
CA MET A 57 -3.71 -8.83 12.41
C MET A 57 -2.44 -9.69 12.34
N GLN A 58 -2.53 -10.92 12.83
CA GLN A 58 -1.36 -11.82 12.99
C GLN A 58 -0.78 -12.29 11.65
N ASP A 59 -1.60 -12.38 10.62
CA ASP A 59 -1.24 -12.92 9.32
C ASP A 59 -0.99 -11.86 8.25
N LEU A 60 -0.82 -10.60 8.68
CA LEU A 60 -0.57 -9.47 7.80
C LEU A 60 0.79 -8.85 8.08
N ALA A 61 1.66 -8.86 7.06
CA ALA A 61 2.82 -7.98 7.09
C ALA A 61 2.36 -6.60 6.61
N LEU A 62 2.43 -5.60 7.46
CA LEU A 62 1.98 -4.23 7.15
C LEU A 62 3.17 -3.28 7.08
N LEU A 63 3.22 -2.46 6.03
CA LEU A 63 4.05 -1.29 5.90
C LEU A 63 3.17 -0.04 5.80
N CYS A 64 3.32 0.87 6.74
CA CYS A 64 2.58 2.13 6.75
C CYS A 64 3.48 3.29 6.33
N TYR A 65 3.00 4.15 5.43
CA TYR A 65 3.59 5.44 5.13
C TYR A 65 2.79 6.53 5.84
N ALA A 66 3.42 7.31 6.71
CA ALA A 66 2.74 8.33 7.50
C ALA A 66 3.27 9.74 7.21
N GLU A 67 2.39 10.73 7.24
CA GLU A 67 2.71 12.14 7.00
C GLU A 67 2.88 12.92 8.30
N GLY A 68 3.90 13.76 8.34
CA GLY A 68 4.09 14.74 9.40
C GLY A 68 4.05 14.17 10.82
N LEU A 69 3.19 14.72 11.66
CA LEU A 69 3.03 14.30 13.05
C LEU A 69 2.50 12.87 13.18
N LYS A 70 1.72 12.39 12.20
CA LYS A 70 1.19 11.01 12.18
C LYS A 70 2.29 9.96 12.16
N LEU A 71 3.48 10.29 11.68
CA LEU A 71 4.63 9.40 11.73
C LEU A 71 4.97 8.97 13.17
N ARG A 72 4.92 9.90 14.11
CA ARG A 72 5.19 9.61 15.54
C ARG A 72 4.05 8.83 16.16
N GLU A 73 2.82 9.25 15.94
CA GLU A 73 1.62 8.58 16.45
C GLU A 73 1.54 7.11 15.99
N VAL A 74 1.81 6.84 14.71
CA VAL A 74 1.80 5.47 14.18
C VAL A 74 2.98 4.66 14.72
N ALA A 75 4.16 5.28 14.88
CA ALA A 75 5.34 4.61 15.40
C ALA A 75 5.20 4.09 16.84
N GLU A 76 4.29 4.66 17.62
CA GLU A 76 3.99 4.21 18.99
C GLU A 76 3.39 2.80 19.03
N PHE A 77 2.59 2.41 18.03
CA PHE A 77 1.93 1.12 18.00
C PHE A 77 2.36 0.21 16.84
N HIS A 78 3.00 0.76 15.80
CA HIS A 78 3.43 0.01 14.62
C HIS A 78 4.89 0.28 14.26
N PRO A 79 5.79 -0.73 14.37
CA PRO A 79 7.22 -0.54 14.15
C PRO A 79 7.61 -0.36 12.68
N ASN A 80 6.75 -0.77 11.73
CA ASN A 80 7.02 -0.72 10.30
C ASN A 80 6.37 0.51 9.68
N VAL A 81 6.69 1.69 10.19
CA VAL A 81 6.23 2.97 9.65
C VAL A 81 7.37 3.72 8.98
N LEU A 82 7.07 4.35 7.84
CA LEU A 82 7.98 5.20 7.08
C LEU A 82 7.36 6.57 6.85
N GLU A 83 8.19 7.58 6.76
CA GLU A 83 7.75 8.90 6.35
C GLU A 83 7.27 8.87 4.89
N TYR A 84 6.05 9.35 4.64
CA TYR A 84 5.57 9.60 3.29
C TYR A 84 6.37 10.75 2.67
N LYS A 85 6.81 10.57 1.43
CA LYS A 85 7.57 11.59 0.69
C LYS A 85 6.91 11.85 -0.66
N PRO A 86 6.91 13.10 -1.15
CA PRO A 86 6.34 13.44 -2.46
C PRO A 86 6.87 12.62 -3.64
N ARG A 87 8.09 12.07 -3.52
CA ARG A 87 8.68 11.17 -4.53
C ARG A 87 7.91 9.85 -4.73
N TYR A 88 6.98 9.51 -3.84
CA TYR A 88 6.08 8.35 -3.98
C TYR A 88 4.80 8.69 -4.75
N ALA A 89 4.69 9.90 -5.24
CA ALA A 89 3.62 10.35 -6.11
C ALA A 89 4.13 10.45 -7.57
N LEU A 90 3.20 10.45 -8.52
CA LEU A 90 3.54 10.68 -9.92
C LEU A 90 3.81 12.17 -10.15
N PRO A 91 4.88 12.52 -10.89
CA PRO A 91 5.18 13.90 -11.20
C PRO A 91 4.14 14.47 -12.15
N MET A 92 3.65 15.66 -11.85
CA MET A 92 2.70 16.40 -12.68
C MET A 92 3.38 17.63 -13.31
N PRO A 93 2.78 18.22 -14.37
CA PRO A 93 3.30 19.43 -14.98
C PRO A 93 3.47 20.58 -13.98
N THR A 94 4.35 21.53 -14.30
CA THR A 94 4.63 22.71 -13.48
C THR A 94 3.33 23.42 -13.07
N GLY A 95 3.20 23.72 -11.79
CA GLY A 95 2.03 24.38 -11.20
C GLY A 95 0.90 23.43 -10.76
N LYS A 96 1.06 22.12 -10.95
CA LYS A 96 0.13 21.11 -10.43
C LYS A 96 0.78 20.32 -9.30
N PRO A 97 0.02 19.94 -8.25
CA PRO A 97 0.53 19.08 -7.20
C PRO A 97 0.84 17.68 -7.75
N PRO A 98 1.82 16.98 -7.17
CA PRO A 98 2.08 15.58 -7.52
C PRO A 98 0.81 14.72 -7.33
N LEU A 99 0.55 13.81 -8.27
CA LEU A 99 -0.59 12.91 -8.18
C LEU A 99 -0.24 11.75 -7.25
N PHE A 100 -1.03 11.57 -6.19
CA PHE A 100 -0.92 10.40 -5.33
C PHE A 100 -1.03 9.11 -6.15
N SER A 101 -0.13 8.16 -5.94
CA SER A 101 -0.13 6.90 -6.67
C SER A 101 0.09 5.69 -5.75
N ARG A 102 -0.91 4.84 -5.70
CA ARG A 102 -0.88 3.55 -4.99
C ARG A 102 0.19 2.63 -5.60
N ALA A 103 0.26 2.60 -6.92
CA ALA A 103 1.25 1.80 -7.63
C ALA A 103 2.69 2.26 -7.34
N ALA A 104 2.94 3.57 -7.28
CA ALA A 104 4.25 4.11 -6.91
C ALA A 104 4.62 3.73 -5.47
N MET A 105 3.67 3.70 -4.55
CA MET A 105 3.90 3.28 -3.17
C MET A 105 4.15 1.77 -3.08
N LEU A 106 3.43 0.94 -3.83
CA LEU A 106 3.69 -0.50 -3.91
C LEU A 106 5.08 -0.77 -4.50
N SER A 107 5.48 -0.04 -5.54
CA SER A 107 6.82 -0.13 -6.10
C SER A 107 7.90 0.28 -5.08
N ALA A 108 7.70 1.38 -4.37
CA ALA A 108 8.62 1.83 -3.33
C ALA A 108 8.72 0.83 -2.16
N ALA A 109 7.61 0.19 -1.79
CA ALA A 109 7.59 -0.86 -0.80
C ALA A 109 8.37 -2.10 -1.27
N ARG A 110 8.19 -2.50 -2.53
CA ARG A 110 8.94 -3.59 -3.17
C ARG A 110 10.45 -3.38 -3.13
N ASP A 111 10.91 -2.19 -3.45
CA ASP A 111 12.34 -1.86 -3.47
C ASP A 111 12.96 -1.85 -2.06
N ARG A 112 12.15 -1.72 -1.02
CA ARG A 112 12.60 -1.65 0.37
C ARG A 112 12.44 -2.95 1.12
N VAL A 113 11.39 -3.69 0.84
CA VAL A 113 11.05 -4.94 1.54
C VAL A 113 11.30 -6.11 0.59
N LEU A 114 12.45 -6.73 0.73
CA LEU A 114 12.86 -7.86 -0.09
C LEU A 114 11.89 -9.03 0.00
N SER A 115 11.39 -9.45 -1.17
CA SER A 115 10.67 -10.71 -1.46
C SER A 115 9.35 -10.94 -0.71
N SER A 116 8.35 -10.14 -1.02
CA SER A 116 6.97 -10.61 -0.96
C SER A 116 6.57 -11.13 -2.34
N THR A 117 5.67 -12.12 -2.41
CA THR A 117 5.11 -12.60 -3.68
C THR A 117 4.04 -11.68 -4.21
N HIS A 118 3.36 -10.95 -3.31
CA HIS A 118 2.26 -10.05 -3.62
C HIS A 118 2.34 -8.82 -2.74
N TYR A 119 1.95 -7.69 -3.31
CA TYR A 119 1.83 -6.42 -2.63
C TYR A 119 0.37 -5.99 -2.63
N ILE A 120 -0.15 -5.66 -1.45
CA ILE A 120 -1.54 -5.31 -1.27
C ILE A 120 -1.61 -3.84 -0.87
N TRP A 121 -2.17 -3.00 -1.73
CA TRP A 121 -2.57 -1.67 -1.30
C TRP A 121 -3.89 -1.76 -0.52
N MET A 122 -3.97 -1.06 0.58
CA MET A 122 -5.17 -0.94 1.38
C MET A 122 -5.33 0.48 1.88
N ALA A 123 -6.44 1.12 1.54
CA ALA A 123 -6.76 2.44 2.07
C ALA A 123 -6.98 2.33 3.60
N PRO A 124 -6.58 3.35 4.39
CA PRO A 124 -6.64 3.27 5.84
C PRO A 124 -8.08 3.14 6.39
N ASP A 125 -9.06 3.56 5.61
CA ASP A 125 -10.48 3.55 5.96
C ASP A 125 -11.27 2.37 5.34
N CYS A 126 -10.61 1.42 4.67
CA CYS A 126 -11.29 0.25 4.10
C CYS A 126 -11.68 -0.81 5.16
N VAL A 127 -11.22 -0.64 6.38
CA VAL A 127 -11.47 -1.55 7.51
C VAL A 127 -12.53 -0.95 8.45
N ARG A 128 -13.70 -0.61 7.92
CA ARG A 128 -14.77 0.03 8.72
C ARG A 128 -15.56 -0.94 9.63
N TYR A 129 -15.33 -2.24 9.51
CA TYR A 129 -15.99 -3.24 10.35
C TYR A 129 -15.02 -3.86 11.32
N PRO A 130 -15.46 -4.20 12.53
CA PRO A 130 -14.58 -4.78 13.52
C PRO A 130 -13.94 -6.04 12.95
N LEU A 131 -12.64 -5.95 12.70
CA LEU A 131 -11.83 -7.13 12.44
C LEU A 131 -11.78 -7.88 13.76
N TYR A 132 -12.28 -9.08 13.78
CA TYR A 132 -12.09 -9.94 14.94
C TYR A 132 -10.58 -10.17 15.09
N THR A 133 -10.02 -9.64 16.14
CA THR A 133 -8.62 -9.87 16.51
C THR A 133 -8.39 -11.38 16.53
N GLY A 134 -7.49 -11.87 15.70
CA GLY A 134 -7.20 -13.29 15.57
C GLY A 134 -7.80 -14.01 14.35
N MET A 135 -8.59 -13.34 13.51
CA MET A 135 -8.98 -13.91 12.22
C MET A 135 -7.79 -13.98 11.26
N ALA A 136 -7.47 -15.18 10.79
CA ALA A 136 -6.60 -15.37 9.65
C ALA A 136 -7.37 -14.95 8.38
N LEU A 137 -6.89 -13.95 7.65
CA LEU A 137 -7.50 -13.56 6.39
C LEU A 137 -7.09 -14.53 5.27
N PRO A 138 -8.00 -14.91 4.37
CA PRO A 138 -7.71 -15.86 3.31
C PRO A 138 -6.91 -15.24 2.17
N TRP A 139 -5.77 -14.63 2.47
CA TRP A 139 -4.89 -13.95 1.49
C TRP A 139 -4.53 -14.82 0.30
N LYS A 140 -4.43 -16.14 0.49
CA LYS A 140 -4.12 -17.09 -0.58
C LYS A 140 -5.11 -17.05 -1.74
N ARG A 141 -6.37 -16.67 -1.48
CA ARG A 141 -7.40 -16.52 -2.52
C ARG A 141 -7.18 -15.30 -3.41
N LEU A 142 -6.44 -14.29 -2.91
CA LEU A 142 -6.11 -13.08 -3.65
C LEU A 142 -4.74 -13.17 -4.33
N CYS A 143 -3.91 -14.12 -3.93
CA CYS A 143 -2.53 -14.24 -4.40
C CYS A 143 -2.45 -15.10 -5.68
N GLY A 144 -3.09 -14.64 -6.74
CA GLY A 144 -3.04 -15.22 -8.07
C GLY A 144 -1.98 -14.59 -8.98
N GLU A 145 -2.09 -14.90 -10.26
CA GLU A 145 -1.17 -14.39 -11.30
C GLU A 145 -1.56 -12.98 -11.78
N LYS A 146 -2.80 -12.58 -11.55
CA LYS A 146 -3.39 -11.33 -12.01
C LYS A 146 -3.41 -10.27 -10.92
N ILE A 147 -3.49 -9.02 -11.34
CA ILE A 147 -3.76 -7.88 -10.47
C ILE A 147 -5.24 -7.94 -10.08
N VAL A 148 -5.54 -7.98 -8.79
CA VAL A 148 -6.92 -8.02 -8.30
C VAL A 148 -7.36 -6.61 -7.91
N LEU A 149 -8.48 -6.17 -8.48
CA LEU A 149 -9.08 -4.86 -8.27
C LEU A 149 -10.50 -5.00 -7.71
N ALA A 150 -10.87 -4.06 -6.87
CA ALA A 150 -12.26 -3.91 -6.45
C ALA A 150 -13.08 -3.18 -7.52
N SER A 151 -14.35 -3.56 -7.65
CA SER A 151 -15.33 -2.87 -8.49
C SER A 151 -16.62 -2.69 -7.71
N VAL A 152 -17.07 -1.45 -7.61
CA VAL A 152 -18.34 -1.07 -6.97
C VAL A 152 -19.28 -0.48 -8.00
N ARG A 153 -20.47 -1.08 -8.20
CA ARG A 153 -21.45 -0.64 -9.20
C ARG A 153 -20.81 -0.43 -10.58
N ASN A 154 -19.96 -1.36 -11.00
CA ASN A 154 -19.19 -1.31 -12.26
C ASN A 154 -18.20 -0.13 -12.38
N ARG A 155 -17.85 0.50 -11.26
CA ARG A 155 -16.79 1.49 -11.21
C ARG A 155 -15.55 0.91 -10.52
N LEU A 156 -14.39 1.30 -11.01
CA LEU A 156 -13.13 0.94 -10.41
C LEU A 156 -13.03 1.55 -8.99
N ASP A 157 -12.70 0.71 -8.01
CA ASP A 157 -12.40 1.12 -6.64
C ASP A 157 -10.97 0.71 -6.31
N LEU A 158 -10.09 1.68 -6.14
CA LEU A 158 -8.68 1.47 -5.79
C LEU A 158 -8.42 1.52 -4.28
N SER A 159 -9.44 1.43 -3.43
CA SER A 159 -9.24 1.34 -1.98
C SER A 159 -8.52 0.05 -1.57
N MET A 160 -8.66 -1.00 -2.38
CA MET A 160 -7.92 -2.26 -2.23
C MET A 160 -7.44 -2.76 -3.59
N VAL A 161 -6.13 -3.04 -3.66
CA VAL A 161 -5.47 -3.53 -4.88
C VAL A 161 -4.46 -4.60 -4.49
N VAL A 162 -4.49 -5.75 -5.17
CA VAL A 162 -3.46 -6.79 -4.99
C VAL A 162 -2.64 -6.92 -6.25
N VAL A 163 -1.34 -6.74 -6.14
CA VAL A 163 -0.41 -6.79 -7.28
C VAL A 163 0.64 -7.88 -7.05
N PRO A 164 0.73 -8.88 -7.92
CA PRO A 164 1.84 -9.85 -7.90
C PRO A 164 3.19 -9.14 -8.09
N ASP A 165 4.24 -9.61 -7.43
CA ASP A 165 5.58 -8.99 -7.52
C ASP A 165 6.05 -8.78 -8.97
N LYS A 166 5.82 -9.78 -9.82
CA LYS A 166 6.19 -9.73 -11.23
C LYS A 166 5.44 -8.65 -12.03
N GLN A 167 4.26 -8.22 -11.58
CA GLN A 167 3.43 -7.23 -12.24
C GLN A 167 3.73 -5.78 -11.80
N ILE A 168 4.46 -5.56 -10.71
CA ILE A 168 4.73 -4.19 -10.19
C ILE A 168 5.46 -3.34 -11.23
N LYS A 169 6.53 -3.86 -11.84
CA LYS A 169 7.30 -3.09 -12.85
C LYS A 169 6.51 -2.85 -14.13
N PRO A 170 5.87 -3.86 -14.76
CA PRO A 170 4.98 -3.63 -15.90
C PRO A 170 3.88 -2.61 -15.61
N LEU A 171 3.22 -2.71 -14.45
CA LEU A 171 2.18 -1.76 -14.03
C LEU A 171 2.72 -0.33 -13.92
N MET A 172 3.89 -0.14 -13.31
CA MET A 172 4.50 1.20 -13.20
C MET A 172 4.87 1.78 -14.57
N SER A 173 5.34 0.95 -15.51
CA SER A 173 5.59 1.38 -16.89
C SER A 173 4.31 1.85 -17.57
N ALA A 174 3.26 1.03 -17.50
CA ALA A 174 1.96 1.34 -18.10
C ALA A 174 1.33 2.62 -17.50
N ILE A 175 1.42 2.82 -16.17
CA ILE A 175 0.98 4.07 -15.52
C ILE A 175 1.76 5.28 -16.06
N GLY A 176 3.07 5.15 -16.21
CA GLY A 176 3.90 6.22 -16.75
C GLY A 176 3.58 6.52 -18.22
N GLU A 177 3.30 5.51 -19.02
CA GLU A 177 2.90 5.63 -20.43
C GLU A 177 1.52 6.29 -20.56
N GLN A 178 0.55 5.82 -19.79
CA GLN A 178 -0.80 6.38 -19.76
C GLN A 178 -0.80 7.85 -19.31
N LEU A 179 -0.01 8.19 -18.28
CA LEU A 179 0.14 9.57 -17.84
C LEU A 179 0.71 10.45 -18.98
N ARG A 180 1.79 10.00 -19.65
CA ARG A 180 2.36 10.73 -20.77
C ARG A 180 1.37 10.92 -21.93
N ALA A 181 0.61 9.88 -22.25
CA ALA A 181 -0.40 9.94 -23.30
C ALA A 181 -1.50 10.97 -22.98
N LEU A 182 -2.03 10.97 -21.75
CA LEU A 182 -3.01 11.94 -21.31
C LEU A 182 -2.47 13.37 -21.36
N LEU A 183 -1.26 13.59 -20.85
CA LEU A 183 -0.62 14.91 -20.86
C LEU A 183 -0.34 15.41 -22.29
N ALA A 184 0.07 14.53 -23.20
CA ALA A 184 0.25 14.86 -24.61
C ALA A 184 -1.07 15.23 -25.30
N ALA A 185 -2.18 14.64 -24.86
CA ALA A 185 -3.54 14.99 -25.31
C ALA A 185 -4.12 16.25 -24.64
N GLY A 186 -3.33 16.94 -23.80
CA GLY A 186 -3.77 18.10 -23.04
C GLY A 186 -4.70 17.78 -21.86
N THR A 187 -4.81 16.51 -21.49
CA THR A 187 -5.66 16.06 -20.38
C THR A 187 -4.83 15.86 -19.13
N ILE A 188 -5.17 16.56 -18.06
CA ILE A 188 -4.51 16.41 -16.76
C ILE A 188 -5.39 15.49 -15.90
N PRO A 189 -4.92 14.28 -15.52
CA PRO A 189 -5.69 13.40 -14.67
C PRO A 189 -5.80 13.99 -13.25
N GLU A 190 -6.99 14.03 -12.70
CA GLU A 190 -7.25 14.49 -11.33
C GLU A 190 -7.01 13.37 -10.31
N THR A 191 -7.20 12.12 -10.72
CA THR A 191 -7.09 10.96 -9.86
C THR A 191 -6.31 9.83 -10.55
N GLU A 192 -5.75 8.93 -9.75
CA GLU A 192 -5.06 7.75 -10.25
C GLU A 192 -6.02 6.76 -10.94
N GLU A 193 -7.30 6.75 -10.56
CA GLU A 193 -8.34 5.93 -11.17
C GLU A 193 -8.47 6.16 -12.69
N ALA A 194 -8.27 7.41 -13.14
CA ALA A 194 -8.28 7.73 -14.57
C ALA A 194 -7.15 7.04 -15.34
N LEU A 195 -5.97 6.91 -14.72
CA LEU A 195 -4.83 6.17 -15.30
C LEU A 195 -5.12 4.68 -15.34
N TRP A 196 -5.59 4.11 -14.24
CA TRP A 196 -5.90 2.69 -14.15
C TRP A 196 -6.98 2.27 -15.13
N ALA A 197 -8.01 3.09 -15.33
CA ALA A 197 -9.07 2.81 -16.29
C ALA A 197 -8.54 2.66 -17.73
N GLY A 198 -7.56 3.48 -18.13
CA GLY A 198 -6.86 3.34 -19.41
C GLY A 198 -6.09 2.03 -19.49
N ILE A 199 -5.31 1.70 -18.47
CA ILE A 199 -4.50 0.48 -18.44
C ILE A 199 -5.38 -0.79 -18.45
N VAL A 200 -6.48 -0.79 -17.71
CA VAL A 200 -7.45 -1.90 -17.72
C VAL A 200 -8.01 -2.12 -19.12
N LYS A 201 -8.27 -1.04 -19.86
CA LYS A 201 -8.77 -1.12 -21.24
C LYS A 201 -7.72 -1.68 -22.20
N GLU A 202 -6.45 -1.31 -22.02
CA GLU A 202 -5.34 -1.75 -22.88
C GLU A 202 -4.87 -3.18 -22.57
N HIS A 203 -4.90 -3.58 -21.30
CA HIS A 203 -4.40 -4.86 -20.80
C HIS A 203 -5.44 -5.61 -19.95
N PRO A 204 -6.62 -5.93 -20.48
CA PRO A 204 -7.70 -6.52 -19.68
C PRO A 204 -7.33 -7.89 -19.07
N ASP A 205 -6.42 -8.62 -19.69
CA ASP A 205 -5.90 -9.91 -19.26
C ASP A 205 -5.01 -9.86 -18.01
N TRP A 206 -4.49 -8.66 -17.66
CA TRP A 206 -3.71 -8.46 -16.44
C TRP A 206 -4.56 -8.46 -15.18
N PHE A 207 -5.88 -8.24 -15.31
CA PHE A 207 -6.74 -7.91 -14.18
C PHE A 207 -7.79 -8.97 -13.90
N GLU A 208 -8.11 -9.11 -12.62
CA GLU A 208 -9.27 -9.80 -12.08
C GLU A 208 -10.08 -8.79 -11.27
N PHE A 209 -11.38 -8.75 -11.50
CA PHE A 209 -12.27 -7.82 -10.79
C PHE A 209 -13.09 -8.57 -9.75
N ARG A 210 -13.13 -7.99 -8.55
CA ARG A 210 -14.03 -8.43 -7.49
C ARG A 210 -15.12 -7.40 -7.27
N ALA A 211 -16.36 -7.81 -7.55
CA ALA A 211 -17.51 -6.94 -7.34
C ALA A 211 -17.79 -6.81 -5.85
N LEU A 212 -17.85 -5.58 -5.38
CA LEU A 212 -18.21 -5.25 -4.01
C LEU A 212 -19.59 -4.60 -3.99
N PRO A 213 -20.48 -4.93 -3.03
CA PRO A 213 -21.80 -4.31 -2.91
C PRO A 213 -21.70 -2.85 -2.48
N VAL A 214 -20.70 -2.52 -1.70
CA VAL A 214 -20.43 -1.17 -1.16
C VAL A 214 -18.93 -0.91 -1.18
N GLU A 215 -18.56 0.35 -1.31
CA GLU A 215 -17.16 0.79 -1.27
C GLU A 215 -16.46 0.38 0.03
N LYS A 216 -15.17 0.05 -0.08
CA LYS A 216 -14.26 -0.16 1.04
C LYS A 216 -14.62 -1.32 1.98
N GLN A 217 -15.22 -2.38 1.45
CA GLN A 217 -15.53 -3.58 2.24
C GLN A 217 -14.45 -4.65 2.12
N LEU A 218 -13.47 -4.60 3.02
CA LEU A 218 -12.36 -5.56 3.06
C LEU A 218 -12.83 -7.02 3.07
N PHE A 219 -13.80 -7.37 3.91
CA PHE A 219 -14.27 -8.75 4.03
C PHE A 219 -14.85 -9.28 2.73
N THR A 220 -15.68 -8.50 2.05
CA THR A 220 -16.28 -8.91 0.79
C THR A 220 -15.22 -9.03 -0.32
N PHE A 221 -14.17 -8.22 -0.26
CA PHE A 221 -13.04 -8.31 -1.18
C PHE A 221 -12.24 -9.61 -0.99
N LEU A 222 -12.14 -10.09 0.24
CA LEU A 222 -11.38 -11.29 0.60
C LEU A 222 -12.15 -12.60 0.38
N LEU A 223 -13.48 -12.57 0.33
CA LEU A 223 -14.34 -13.72 0.10
C LEU A 223 -14.43 -14.06 -1.38
#